data_2083644c8dde1f716c2012b91d12ff7b
#
_entry.id   2083644c8dde1f716c2012b91d12ff7b
#
_cell.length_a   1.000
_cell.length_b   1.000
_cell.length_c   1.000
_cell.angle_alpha   90.00
_cell.angle_beta   90.00
_cell.angle_gamma   90.00
#
_symmetry.space_group_name_H-M   'P 1'
#
loop_
_entity.id
_entity.type
_entity.pdbx_description
1 polymer ?
#
loop_
_entity_poly.entity_id
_entity_poly.type
_entity_poly.pdbx_seq_one_letter_code
_entity_poly.pdbx_strand_id
1 'polypeptide(L)'
;MKQVASRVLPWLSLALLGLGVFSSSSCNAQQGEQTGARTAEEEPTVAATTTQAGAPPPSDGRTAEEPTAATRGERADEETNMQLIEAAQRGDAEAVRRLLGEGASVDARDANGRTALVAAAYGNHLEAAEALIEAGADVNAKDYTEQSAYLISTSEVGDDVRLLELTLRNGADVGSLDSYNGTSLIRASDRGHVRIVERLLQTETDVDHVNNLGWTALLEAIILGEGDARHTEVVRLLVEGGADPSIPDGEGVTPLQHAEQRGYFEMAEILRSTGS
;
A
#
# COMPACT_ATOMS: atom_id res chain seq x y z
N MET A 1 23.72 20.64 -11.87
CA MET A 1 22.25 20.70 -12.01
C MET A 1 21.71 19.52 -12.84
N LYS A 2 22.02 18.24 -12.56
CA LYS A 2 21.46 17.10 -13.36
C LYS A 2 21.43 15.75 -12.62
N GLN A 3 21.49 15.69 -11.30
CA GLN A 3 21.49 14.41 -10.57
C GLN A 3 20.44 14.26 -9.46
N VAL A 4 19.60 15.25 -9.22
CA VAL A 4 18.58 15.18 -8.14
C VAL A 4 17.32 14.42 -8.59
N ALA A 5 17.02 14.36 -9.89
CA ALA A 5 15.82 13.72 -10.43
C ALA A 5 15.77 12.18 -10.35
N SER A 6 16.89 11.51 -10.00
CA SER A 6 16.96 10.04 -10.07
C SER A 6 16.68 9.29 -8.75
N ARG A 7 16.48 10.00 -7.64
CA ARG A 7 16.24 9.36 -6.33
C ARG A 7 14.80 9.45 -5.81
N VAL A 8 13.93 10.20 -6.47
CA VAL A 8 12.55 10.45 -6.02
C VAL A 8 11.53 9.47 -6.62
N LEU A 9 11.94 8.50 -7.42
CA LEU A 9 11.04 7.65 -8.24
C LEU A 9 10.59 6.28 -7.68
N PRO A 10 10.74 5.87 -6.42
CA PRO A 10 10.11 4.61 -5.99
C PRO A 10 8.62 4.71 -5.67
N TRP A 11 8.07 5.90 -5.46
CA TRP A 11 6.68 6.05 -4.99
C TRP A 11 5.63 5.98 -6.09
N LEU A 12 5.98 6.33 -7.32
CA LEU A 12 5.03 6.38 -8.46
C LEU A 12 4.81 5.02 -9.15
N SER A 13 5.58 3.98 -8.82
CA SER A 13 5.53 2.71 -9.56
C SER A 13 4.70 1.60 -8.91
N LEU A 14 4.20 1.74 -7.68
CA LEU A 14 3.43 0.67 -7.03
C LEU A 14 1.91 0.81 -7.14
N ALA A 15 1.39 1.94 -7.60
CA ALA A 15 -0.06 2.16 -7.72
C ALA A 15 -0.67 1.66 -9.05
N LEU A 16 0.11 1.10 -9.99
CA LEU A 16 -0.35 0.76 -11.35
C LEU A 16 -0.35 -0.73 -11.72
N LEU A 17 -0.20 -1.64 -10.76
CA LEU A 17 -0.18 -3.09 -11.03
C LEU A 17 -1.39 -3.87 -10.47
N GLY A 18 -2.54 -3.24 -10.37
CA GLY A 18 -3.77 -3.84 -9.83
C GLY A 18 -5.00 -3.89 -10.72
N LEU A 19 -4.91 -3.65 -12.03
CA LEU A 19 -6.07 -3.80 -12.92
C LEU A 19 -5.67 -4.53 -14.21
N GLY A 20 -5.64 -5.85 -14.15
CA GLY A 20 -5.65 -6.74 -15.31
C GLY A 20 -7.05 -6.81 -15.90
N VAL A 21 -7.33 -6.06 -16.94
CA VAL A 21 -8.52 -6.25 -17.77
C VAL A 21 -8.14 -7.18 -18.92
N PHE A 22 -8.71 -8.38 -18.92
CA PHE A 22 -8.76 -9.26 -20.09
C PHE A 22 -9.53 -8.58 -21.21
N SER A 23 -8.91 -8.38 -22.35
CA SER A 23 -9.62 -8.22 -23.62
C SER A 23 -8.93 -9.05 -24.68
N SER A 24 -9.63 -10.10 -25.09
CA SER A 24 -9.35 -10.90 -26.25
C SER A 24 -9.67 -10.11 -27.53
N SER A 25 -8.75 -10.02 -28.48
CA SER A 25 -9.14 -10.04 -29.91
C SER A 25 -7.97 -10.37 -30.83
N SER A 26 -8.32 -11.24 -31.73
CA SER A 26 -7.63 -11.98 -32.75
C SER A 26 -6.96 -11.20 -33.89
N CYS A 27 -6.03 -11.92 -34.57
CA CYS A 27 -5.65 -11.89 -35.99
C CYS A 27 -4.84 -10.70 -36.51
N ASN A 28 -3.74 -10.88 -37.16
CA ASN A 28 -3.47 -11.55 -38.40
C ASN A 28 -1.99 -11.52 -38.81
N ALA A 29 -1.60 -12.48 -39.62
CA ALA A 29 -0.29 -12.78 -40.16
C ALA A 29 0.32 -11.69 -41.08
N GLN A 30 1.65 -11.63 -41.15
CA GLN A 30 2.38 -11.76 -42.45
C GLN A 30 3.88 -11.86 -42.29
N GLN A 31 4.40 -12.91 -42.84
CA GLN A 31 5.61 -13.33 -43.46
C GLN A 31 6.72 -12.32 -43.78
N GLY A 32 7.98 -12.81 -43.63
CA GLY A 32 9.18 -12.23 -44.22
C GLY A 32 10.40 -13.10 -43.96
N GLU A 33 10.71 -13.96 -44.96
CA GLU A 33 11.88 -14.84 -45.08
C GLU A 33 13.23 -14.05 -45.06
N GLN A 34 14.32 -14.68 -44.59
CA GLN A 34 15.48 -15.12 -45.37
C GLN A 34 16.64 -15.56 -44.44
N THR A 35 16.97 -16.85 -44.50
CA THR A 35 18.17 -17.50 -45.09
C THR A 35 19.56 -17.27 -44.44
N GLY A 36 20.22 -18.44 -44.20
CA GLY A 36 21.67 -18.56 -44.12
C GLY A 36 22.15 -19.56 -43.07
N ALA A 37 22.20 -20.82 -43.31
CA ALA A 37 23.17 -21.78 -43.80
C ALA A 37 24.24 -22.25 -42.78
N ARG A 38 24.20 -23.60 -42.54
CA ARG A 38 25.28 -24.58 -42.34
C ARG A 38 26.28 -24.40 -41.22
N THR A 39 26.49 -25.43 -40.38
CA THR A 39 27.31 -26.63 -40.72
C THR A 39 27.01 -27.75 -39.71
N ALA A 40 27.13 -28.97 -40.25
CA ALA A 40 26.98 -30.29 -39.63
C ALA A 40 28.29 -30.70 -38.91
N GLU A 41 28.16 -31.76 -38.10
CA GLU A 41 29.12 -32.81 -37.68
C GLU A 41 28.96 -33.05 -36.17
N GLU A 42 28.82 -34.21 -35.58
CA GLU A 42 28.98 -35.62 -35.92
C GLU A 42 28.32 -36.44 -34.80
N GLU A 43 27.61 -37.53 -35.19
CA GLU A 43 27.29 -38.61 -34.23
C GLU A 43 28.53 -39.49 -33.97
N PRO A 44 28.58 -40.23 -32.87
CA PRO A 44 28.93 -41.62 -32.95
C PRO A 44 27.88 -42.56 -32.33
N THR A 45 27.46 -43.45 -33.14
CA THR A 45 26.80 -44.72 -32.89
C THR A 45 27.63 -45.60 -31.95
N VAL A 46 27.11 -46.15 -30.85
CA VAL A 46 27.54 -47.45 -30.33
C VAL A 46 26.43 -48.19 -29.59
N ALA A 47 26.15 -49.39 -30.14
CA ALA A 47 25.83 -50.65 -29.50
C ALA A 47 24.60 -50.82 -28.58
N ALA A 48 23.67 -51.56 -29.11
CA ALA A 48 22.64 -52.32 -28.40
C ALA A 48 23.28 -53.33 -27.40
N THR A 49 22.85 -53.27 -26.15
CA THR A 49 22.98 -54.40 -25.21
C THR A 49 21.58 -54.71 -24.64
N THR A 50 21.08 -55.80 -25.11
CA THR A 50 19.87 -56.49 -24.61
C THR A 50 20.14 -56.93 -23.16
N THR A 51 19.35 -56.45 -22.20
CA THR A 51 19.28 -57.12 -20.89
C THR A 51 17.88 -57.01 -20.33
N GLN A 52 17.25 -58.14 -20.38
CA GLN A 52 16.28 -58.72 -19.46
C GLN A 52 15.22 -57.81 -18.76
N ALA A 53 13.97 -58.16 -19.05
CA ALA A 53 12.77 -57.73 -18.36
C ALA A 53 12.88 -57.94 -16.84
N GLY A 54 13.06 -56.86 -16.09
CA GLY A 54 12.80 -56.81 -14.66
C GLY A 54 11.33 -56.49 -14.42
N ALA A 55 10.69 -57.22 -13.54
CA ALA A 55 9.30 -56.98 -13.11
C ALA A 55 9.10 -55.52 -12.67
N PRO A 56 7.92 -54.91 -12.89
CA PRO A 56 7.61 -53.60 -12.37
C PRO A 56 7.72 -53.60 -10.82
N PRO A 57 8.26 -52.55 -10.21
CA PRO A 57 8.21 -52.42 -8.79
C PRO A 57 6.76 -52.41 -8.29
N PRO A 58 6.46 -52.90 -7.10
CA PRO A 58 5.12 -52.84 -6.55
C PRO A 58 4.68 -51.39 -6.54
N SER A 59 3.51 -51.12 -7.11
CA SER A 59 2.81 -49.85 -6.96
C SER A 59 2.64 -49.64 -5.44
N ASP A 60 3.45 -48.74 -4.85
CA ASP A 60 3.14 -48.16 -3.58
C ASP A 60 1.78 -47.52 -3.67
N GLY A 61 0.77 -48.24 -3.25
CA GLY A 61 -0.56 -47.72 -3.02
C GLY A 61 -0.52 -46.71 -1.87
N ARG A 62 0.02 -45.53 -2.14
CA ARG A 62 -0.31 -44.36 -1.33
C ARG A 62 -1.75 -44.01 -1.68
N THR A 63 -2.66 -44.66 -0.99
CA THR A 63 -4.00 -44.12 -0.80
C THR A 63 -3.79 -42.70 -0.28
N ALA A 64 -4.21 -41.73 -1.04
CA ALA A 64 -4.33 -40.36 -0.51
C ALA A 64 -5.19 -40.47 0.75
N GLU A 65 -4.58 -40.29 1.92
CA GLU A 65 -5.30 -40.28 3.18
C GLU A 65 -6.38 -39.21 3.06
N GLU A 66 -7.64 -39.62 3.19
CA GLU A 66 -8.74 -38.63 3.24
C GLU A 66 -8.47 -37.70 4.43
N PRO A 67 -8.60 -36.39 4.26
CA PRO A 67 -8.36 -35.42 5.33
C PRO A 67 -9.24 -35.76 6.53
N THR A 68 -8.63 -35.79 7.71
CA THR A 68 -9.35 -36.01 8.97
C THR A 68 -10.42 -34.94 9.19
N ALA A 69 -11.41 -35.18 10.04
CA ALA A 69 -12.45 -34.20 10.36
C ALA A 69 -11.86 -32.89 10.91
N ALA A 70 -10.74 -32.95 11.66
CA ALA A 70 -10.02 -31.79 12.15
C ALA A 70 -9.42 -30.96 10.98
N THR A 71 -8.72 -31.61 10.06
CA THR A 71 -8.15 -30.95 8.86
C THR A 71 -9.23 -30.36 7.94
N ARG A 72 -10.43 -30.96 7.93
CA ARG A 72 -11.57 -30.43 7.17
C ARG A 72 -12.17 -29.22 7.86
N GLY A 73 -12.25 -29.18 9.20
CA GLY A 73 -12.67 -28.02 9.98
C GLY A 73 -11.74 -26.82 9.79
N GLU A 74 -10.44 -27.02 9.96
CA GLU A 74 -9.43 -25.98 9.76
C GLU A 74 -9.48 -25.35 8.35
N ARG A 75 -9.68 -26.15 7.31
CA ARG A 75 -9.84 -25.65 5.93
C ARG A 75 -11.12 -24.84 5.74
N ALA A 76 -12.21 -25.22 6.39
CA ALA A 76 -13.47 -24.48 6.31
C ALA A 76 -13.33 -23.12 7.01
N ASP A 77 -12.63 -23.07 8.13
CA ASP A 77 -12.35 -21.82 8.85
C ASP A 77 -11.44 -20.90 8.03
N GLU A 78 -10.39 -21.44 7.40
CA GLU A 78 -9.53 -20.69 6.49
C GLU A 78 -10.30 -20.13 5.29
N GLU A 79 -11.19 -20.92 4.66
CA GLU A 79 -12.00 -20.48 3.54
C GLU A 79 -12.95 -19.35 3.95
N THR A 80 -13.62 -19.49 5.11
CA THR A 80 -14.52 -18.45 5.64
C THR A 80 -13.77 -17.15 5.96
N ASN A 81 -12.56 -17.26 6.52
CA ASN A 81 -11.70 -16.12 6.79
C ASN A 81 -11.28 -15.39 5.51
N MET A 82 -10.91 -16.13 4.45
CA MET A 82 -10.56 -15.52 3.16
C MET A 82 -11.78 -14.84 2.52
N GLN A 83 -12.96 -15.44 2.60
CA GLN A 83 -14.21 -14.83 2.13
C GLN A 83 -14.54 -13.53 2.88
N LEU A 84 -14.23 -13.44 4.18
CA LEU A 84 -14.39 -12.20 4.96
C LEU A 84 -13.50 -11.07 4.40
N ILE A 85 -12.21 -11.36 4.15
CA ILE A 85 -11.27 -10.38 3.59
C ILE A 85 -11.72 -9.94 2.19
N GLU A 86 -12.15 -10.87 1.34
CA GLU A 86 -12.67 -10.56 0.02
C GLU A 86 -13.98 -9.73 0.05
N ALA A 87 -14.90 -10.05 0.96
CA ALA A 87 -16.12 -9.27 1.16
C ALA A 87 -15.79 -7.83 1.58
N ALA A 88 -14.85 -7.67 2.52
CA ALA A 88 -14.35 -6.39 2.97
C ALA A 88 -13.69 -5.58 1.84
N GLN A 89 -12.88 -6.25 1.02
CA GLN A 89 -12.24 -5.64 -0.15
C GLN A 89 -13.24 -5.15 -1.20
N ARG A 90 -14.39 -5.81 -1.32
CA ARG A 90 -15.48 -5.38 -2.24
C ARG A 90 -16.44 -4.37 -1.60
N GLY A 91 -16.30 -4.10 -0.30
CA GLY A 91 -17.21 -3.23 0.43
C GLY A 91 -18.60 -3.84 0.70
N ASP A 92 -18.72 -5.17 0.63
CA ASP A 92 -19.96 -5.88 0.90
C ASP A 92 -20.18 -6.03 2.42
N ALA A 93 -20.70 -4.97 3.04
CA ALA A 93 -20.93 -4.92 4.49
C ALA A 93 -21.93 -5.98 4.97
N GLU A 94 -22.89 -6.38 4.13
CA GLU A 94 -23.84 -7.45 4.49
C GLU A 94 -23.13 -8.81 4.54
N ALA A 95 -22.30 -9.13 3.54
CA ALA A 95 -21.48 -10.33 3.55
C ALA A 95 -20.48 -10.32 4.72
N VAL A 96 -19.87 -9.17 5.04
CA VAL A 96 -18.99 -9.01 6.20
C VAL A 96 -19.71 -9.39 7.49
N ARG A 97 -20.89 -8.80 7.77
CA ARG A 97 -21.66 -9.11 8.98
C ARG A 97 -22.09 -10.59 9.04
N ARG A 98 -22.50 -11.16 7.91
CA ARG A 98 -22.91 -12.57 7.82
C ARG A 98 -21.72 -13.49 8.14
N LEU A 99 -20.57 -13.28 7.50
CA LEU A 99 -19.38 -14.13 7.69
C LEU A 99 -18.81 -14.05 9.12
N LEU A 100 -18.85 -12.86 9.74
CA LEU A 100 -18.52 -12.69 11.16
C LEU A 100 -19.50 -13.47 12.05
N GLY A 101 -20.80 -13.47 11.72
CA GLY A 101 -21.81 -14.25 12.42
C GLY A 101 -21.66 -15.78 12.22
N GLU A 102 -21.05 -16.22 11.13
CA GLU A 102 -20.70 -17.61 10.82
C GLU A 102 -19.40 -18.05 11.51
N GLY A 103 -18.68 -17.14 12.18
CA GLY A 103 -17.48 -17.44 12.97
C GLY A 103 -16.17 -17.13 12.26
N ALA A 104 -16.18 -16.36 11.16
CA ALA A 104 -14.94 -15.88 10.56
C ALA A 104 -14.13 -15.06 11.57
N SER A 105 -12.81 -15.30 11.60
CA SER A 105 -11.90 -14.54 12.47
C SER A 105 -11.70 -13.13 11.95
N VAL A 106 -12.02 -12.12 12.75
CA VAL A 106 -11.85 -10.71 12.42
C VAL A 106 -10.38 -10.32 12.19
N ASP A 107 -9.45 -11.03 12.83
CA ASP A 107 -8.00 -10.80 12.77
C ASP A 107 -7.30 -11.71 11.74
N ALA A 108 -8.05 -12.50 10.97
CA ALA A 108 -7.49 -13.32 9.91
C ALA A 108 -6.72 -12.45 8.90
N ARG A 109 -5.64 -13.03 8.35
CA ARG A 109 -4.75 -12.32 7.42
C ARG A 109 -4.64 -13.06 6.09
N ASP A 110 -4.62 -12.29 5.01
CA ASP A 110 -4.32 -12.83 3.67
C ASP A 110 -2.81 -13.05 3.47
N ALA A 111 -2.44 -13.48 2.26
CA ALA A 111 -1.04 -13.69 1.87
C ALA A 111 -0.17 -12.43 1.91
N ASN A 112 -0.76 -11.22 1.96
CA ASN A 112 -0.07 -9.95 2.10
C ASN A 112 -0.06 -9.45 3.56
N GLY A 113 -0.56 -10.24 4.49
CA GLY A 113 -0.71 -9.86 5.89
C GLY A 113 -1.87 -8.90 6.17
N ARG A 114 -2.75 -8.64 5.20
CA ARG A 114 -3.88 -7.71 5.35
C ARG A 114 -4.99 -8.39 6.16
N THR A 115 -5.52 -7.67 7.14
CA THR A 115 -6.80 -8.02 7.76
C THR A 115 -7.98 -7.56 6.88
N ALA A 116 -9.18 -8.03 7.19
CA ALA A 116 -10.38 -7.57 6.52
C ALA A 116 -10.56 -6.04 6.65
N LEU A 117 -10.21 -5.46 7.82
CA LEU A 117 -10.27 -4.01 8.02
C LEU A 117 -9.27 -3.25 7.13
N VAL A 118 -8.04 -3.73 6.99
CA VAL A 118 -7.06 -3.14 6.06
C VAL A 118 -7.55 -3.22 4.61
N ALA A 119 -8.15 -4.37 4.22
CA ALA A 119 -8.72 -4.53 2.88
C ALA A 119 -9.89 -3.57 2.61
N ALA A 120 -10.79 -3.37 3.59
CA ALA A 120 -11.88 -2.39 3.51
C ALA A 120 -11.36 -0.94 3.42
N ALA A 121 -10.28 -0.63 4.17
CA ALA A 121 -9.68 0.70 4.18
C ALA A 121 -9.10 1.09 2.81
N TYR A 122 -8.41 0.19 2.11
CA TYR A 122 -7.90 0.45 0.75
C TYR A 122 -9.02 0.80 -0.24
N GLY A 123 -10.22 0.25 -0.06
CA GLY A 123 -11.40 0.55 -0.88
C GLY A 123 -12.22 1.75 -0.39
N ASN A 124 -11.84 2.38 0.72
CA ASN A 124 -12.65 3.39 1.43
C ASN A 124 -14.08 2.91 1.74
N HIS A 125 -14.23 1.64 2.09
CA HIS A 125 -15.53 0.99 2.34
C HIS A 125 -15.97 1.17 3.78
N LEU A 126 -16.55 2.32 4.08
CA LEU A 126 -16.90 2.75 5.45
C LEU A 126 -17.81 1.77 6.17
N GLU A 127 -18.90 1.33 5.54
CA GLU A 127 -19.87 0.44 6.16
C GLU A 127 -19.29 -0.94 6.50
N ALA A 128 -18.36 -1.43 5.65
CA ALA A 128 -17.64 -2.66 5.91
C ALA A 128 -16.61 -2.48 7.03
N ALA A 129 -15.87 -1.36 7.03
CA ALA A 129 -14.93 -1.01 8.10
C ALA A 129 -15.64 -0.84 9.46
N GLU A 130 -16.78 -0.17 9.49
CA GLU A 130 -17.63 -0.06 10.69
C GLU A 130 -18.00 -1.44 11.24
N ALA A 131 -18.55 -2.33 10.39
CA ALA A 131 -18.95 -3.66 10.80
C ALA A 131 -17.78 -4.49 11.37
N LEU A 132 -16.58 -4.34 10.80
CA LEU A 132 -15.37 -5.02 11.28
C LEU A 132 -14.90 -4.44 12.62
N ILE A 133 -14.90 -3.14 12.78
CA ILE A 133 -14.52 -2.47 14.03
C ILE A 133 -15.51 -2.80 15.15
N GLU A 134 -16.82 -2.81 14.87
CA GLU A 134 -17.85 -3.26 15.81
C GLU A 134 -17.65 -4.71 16.26
N ALA A 135 -17.10 -5.56 15.38
CA ALA A 135 -16.73 -6.94 15.69
C ALA A 135 -15.38 -7.08 16.41
N GLY A 136 -14.68 -5.97 16.70
CA GLY A 136 -13.44 -5.95 17.45
C GLY A 136 -12.16 -5.93 16.60
N ALA A 137 -12.22 -5.59 15.31
CA ALA A 137 -11.03 -5.47 14.48
C ALA A 137 -10.07 -4.41 15.05
N ASP A 138 -8.78 -4.74 15.11
CA ASP A 138 -7.74 -3.80 15.53
C ASP A 138 -7.43 -2.78 14.43
N VAL A 139 -7.73 -1.50 14.67
CA VAL A 139 -7.49 -0.39 13.75
C VAL A 139 -6.00 -0.12 13.51
N ASN A 140 -5.13 -0.63 14.39
CA ASN A 140 -3.67 -0.49 14.34
C ASN A 140 -2.98 -1.70 13.69
N ALA A 141 -3.73 -2.75 13.37
CA ALA A 141 -3.18 -3.93 12.71
C ALA A 141 -2.58 -3.55 11.35
N LYS A 142 -1.27 -3.80 11.17
CA LYS A 142 -0.53 -3.51 9.95
C LYS A 142 -0.42 -4.73 9.05
N ASP A 143 -0.43 -4.50 7.75
CA ASP A 143 -0.06 -5.49 6.73
C ASP A 143 1.48 -5.61 6.58
N TYR A 144 1.95 -6.45 5.64
CA TYR A 144 3.40 -6.62 5.39
C TYR A 144 4.08 -5.40 4.75
N THR A 145 3.32 -4.39 4.34
CA THR A 145 3.82 -3.11 3.86
C THR A 145 3.77 -2.01 4.93
N GLU A 146 3.55 -2.40 6.20
CA GLU A 146 3.44 -1.51 7.35
C GLU A 146 2.24 -0.55 7.28
N GLN A 147 1.17 -0.93 6.52
CA GLN A 147 -0.03 -0.13 6.40
C GLN A 147 -1.12 -0.64 7.35
N SER A 148 -1.68 0.26 8.15
CA SER A 148 -2.89 0.04 8.94
C SER A 148 -4.09 0.78 8.32
N ALA A 149 -5.31 0.46 8.77
CA ALA A 149 -6.50 1.19 8.35
C ALA A 149 -6.38 2.70 8.61
N TYR A 150 -5.75 3.08 9.72
CA TYR A 150 -5.46 4.47 10.06
C TYR A 150 -4.50 5.13 9.06
N LEU A 151 -3.33 4.52 8.76
CA LEU A 151 -2.37 5.09 7.81
C LEU A 151 -2.95 5.19 6.40
N ILE A 152 -3.71 4.20 5.96
CA ILE A 152 -4.41 4.20 4.65
C ILE A 152 -5.39 5.36 4.56
N SER A 153 -6.13 5.65 5.64
CA SER A 153 -7.12 6.73 5.67
C SER A 153 -6.55 8.12 5.43
N THR A 154 -5.23 8.28 5.54
CA THR A 154 -4.56 9.59 5.42
C THR A 154 -3.94 9.84 4.05
N SER A 155 -3.72 8.80 3.23
CA SER A 155 -2.99 8.94 1.97
C SER A 155 -3.66 8.28 0.76
N GLU A 156 -4.36 7.14 0.94
CA GLU A 156 -4.79 6.31 -0.18
C GLU A 156 -6.25 6.57 -0.62
N VAL A 157 -7.05 7.19 0.25
CA VAL A 157 -8.50 7.34 0.03
C VAL A 157 -8.95 8.77 -0.31
N GLY A 158 -8.02 9.61 -0.71
CA GLY A 158 -8.26 11.02 -1.01
C GLY A 158 -8.51 11.86 0.25
N ASP A 159 -9.03 13.07 0.08
CA ASP A 159 -9.26 14.03 1.16
C ASP A 159 -10.62 13.79 1.87
N ASP A 160 -10.95 12.50 2.14
CA ASP A 160 -12.18 12.09 2.83
C ASP A 160 -11.89 11.70 4.28
N VAL A 161 -12.29 12.56 5.21
CA VAL A 161 -12.00 12.38 6.64
C VAL A 161 -12.81 11.27 7.33
N ARG A 162 -13.82 10.67 6.68
CA ARG A 162 -14.75 9.75 7.36
C ARG A 162 -14.06 8.48 7.89
N LEU A 163 -13.17 7.88 7.09
CA LEU A 163 -12.41 6.71 7.53
C LEU A 163 -11.39 7.09 8.61
N LEU A 164 -10.74 8.26 8.48
CA LEU A 164 -9.85 8.79 9.52
C LEU A 164 -10.60 9.00 10.84
N GLU A 165 -11.78 9.62 10.81
CA GLU A 165 -12.61 9.81 12.00
C GLU A 165 -13.04 8.49 12.62
N LEU A 166 -13.37 7.50 11.79
CA LEU A 166 -13.73 6.17 12.26
C LEU A 166 -12.57 5.52 13.02
N THR A 167 -11.36 5.53 12.47
CA THR A 167 -10.18 4.94 13.11
C THR A 167 -9.75 5.69 14.36
N LEU A 168 -9.74 7.04 14.35
CA LEU A 168 -9.41 7.86 15.52
C LEU A 168 -10.35 7.61 16.71
N ARG A 169 -11.67 7.52 16.46
CA ARG A 169 -12.64 7.23 17.50
C ARG A 169 -12.50 5.82 18.10
N ASN A 170 -11.88 4.92 17.39
CA ASN A 170 -11.67 3.54 17.81
C ASN A 170 -10.22 3.23 18.20
N GLY A 171 -9.45 4.25 18.64
CA GLY A 171 -8.16 4.07 19.27
C GLY A 171 -6.99 3.91 18.31
N ALA A 172 -7.04 4.56 17.14
CA ALA A 172 -5.89 4.64 16.25
C ALA A 172 -4.70 5.27 16.97
N ASP A 173 -3.54 4.63 16.84
CA ASP A 173 -2.26 5.18 17.31
C ASP A 173 -1.79 6.29 16.36
N VAL A 174 -1.97 7.53 16.79
CA VAL A 174 -1.60 8.73 16.05
C VAL A 174 -0.08 8.79 15.76
N GLY A 175 0.74 8.18 16.64
CA GLY A 175 2.19 8.06 16.47
C GLY A 175 2.62 6.93 15.54
N SER A 176 1.68 6.17 14.96
CA SER A 176 2.01 5.05 14.07
C SER A 176 2.77 5.53 12.82
N LEU A 177 3.83 4.81 12.46
CA LEU A 177 4.72 5.14 11.35
C LEU A 177 4.58 4.10 10.22
N ASP A 178 4.79 4.54 8.98
CA ASP A 178 4.91 3.66 7.82
C ASP A 178 6.33 3.09 7.66
N SER A 179 6.57 2.31 6.60
CA SER A 179 7.87 1.71 6.28
C SER A 179 9.00 2.72 6.01
N TYR A 180 8.68 3.98 5.80
CA TYR A 180 9.66 5.08 5.62
C TYR A 180 9.80 5.94 6.85
N ASN A 181 9.30 5.48 8.00
CA ASN A 181 9.24 6.26 9.22
C ASN A 181 8.40 7.56 9.04
N GLY A 182 7.44 7.54 8.14
CA GLY A 182 6.53 8.65 7.88
C GLY A 182 5.29 8.57 8.76
N THR A 183 4.91 9.71 9.37
CA THR A 183 3.65 9.86 10.10
C THR A 183 2.48 10.04 9.15
N SER A 184 1.26 9.89 9.66
CA SER A 184 0.02 10.22 8.95
C SER A 184 0.02 11.65 8.41
N LEU A 185 0.58 12.60 9.18
CA LEU A 185 0.66 14.01 8.77
C LEU A 185 1.59 14.19 7.58
N ILE A 186 2.75 13.53 7.57
CA ILE A 186 3.68 13.52 6.43
C ILE A 186 2.98 12.98 5.18
N ARG A 187 2.29 11.85 5.28
CA ARG A 187 1.58 11.22 4.16
C ARG A 187 0.46 12.07 3.60
N ALA A 188 -0.34 12.69 4.48
CA ALA A 188 -1.42 13.59 4.06
C ALA A 188 -0.88 14.86 3.39
N SER A 189 0.26 15.35 3.85
CA SER A 189 0.91 16.56 3.33
C SER A 189 1.50 16.34 1.93
N ASP A 190 2.15 15.19 1.69
CA ASP A 190 2.59 14.75 0.35
C ASP A 190 1.44 14.75 -0.67
N ARG A 191 0.26 14.29 -0.25
CA ARG A 191 -0.93 14.17 -1.13
C ARG A 191 -1.73 15.48 -1.29
N GLY A 192 -1.40 16.52 -0.54
CA GLY A 192 -2.18 17.75 -0.51
C GLY A 192 -3.60 17.56 0.04
N HIS A 193 -3.78 16.64 1.00
CA HIS A 193 -5.06 16.32 1.62
C HIS A 193 -5.39 17.32 2.73
N VAL A 194 -5.92 18.47 2.35
CA VAL A 194 -6.16 19.64 3.21
C VAL A 194 -7.01 19.29 4.45
N ARG A 195 -8.13 18.60 4.25
CA ARG A 195 -9.06 18.27 5.36
C ARG A 195 -8.48 17.21 6.31
N ILE A 196 -7.70 16.29 5.77
CA ILE A 196 -6.99 15.29 6.56
C ILE A 196 -5.92 15.97 7.41
N VAL A 197 -5.10 16.86 6.82
CA VAL A 197 -4.08 17.65 7.55
C VAL A 197 -4.73 18.49 8.64
N GLU A 198 -5.79 19.25 8.33
CA GLU A 198 -6.54 20.04 9.31
C GLU A 198 -7.01 19.19 10.49
N ARG A 199 -7.52 17.97 10.20
CA ARG A 199 -7.99 17.05 11.24
C ARG A 199 -6.87 16.46 12.07
N LEU A 200 -5.74 16.10 11.45
CA LEU A 200 -4.58 15.53 12.16
C LEU A 200 -3.93 16.55 13.09
N LEU A 201 -3.86 17.82 12.69
CA LEU A 201 -3.33 18.91 13.54
C LEU A 201 -4.18 19.17 14.80
N GLN A 202 -5.40 18.63 14.90
CA GLN A 202 -6.22 18.64 16.11
C GLN A 202 -5.94 17.44 17.04
N THR A 203 -4.98 16.58 16.70
CA THR A 203 -4.55 15.43 17.50
C THR A 203 -3.18 15.72 18.14
N GLU A 204 -2.65 14.74 18.89
CA GLU A 204 -1.31 14.84 19.48
C GLU A 204 -0.22 14.38 18.47
N THR A 205 -0.41 14.65 17.17
CA THR A 205 0.60 14.29 16.15
C THR A 205 1.86 15.13 16.33
N ASP A 206 3.03 14.50 16.12
CA ASP A 206 4.30 15.23 16.05
C ASP A 206 4.40 15.95 14.70
N VAL A 207 4.23 17.27 14.72
CA VAL A 207 4.19 18.12 13.52
C VAL A 207 5.56 18.20 12.85
N ASP A 208 6.64 18.11 13.64
CA ASP A 208 8.02 18.24 13.16
C ASP A 208 8.74 16.91 13.02
N HIS A 209 8.00 15.79 13.07
CA HIS A 209 8.57 14.46 12.82
C HIS A 209 9.36 14.43 11.51
N VAL A 210 10.54 13.81 11.54
CA VAL A 210 11.42 13.67 10.38
C VAL A 210 11.45 12.22 9.92
N ASN A 211 11.09 11.96 8.68
CA ASN A 211 11.10 10.62 8.09
C ASN A 211 12.50 10.16 7.64
N ASN A 212 12.61 8.96 7.08
CA ASN A 212 13.89 8.40 6.62
C ASN A 212 14.51 9.15 5.41
N LEU A 213 13.77 10.03 4.77
CA LEU A 213 14.28 10.92 3.71
C LEU A 213 14.89 12.21 4.28
N GLY A 214 14.76 12.43 5.60
CA GLY A 214 15.16 13.67 6.26
C GLY A 214 14.13 14.78 6.08
N TRP A 215 12.84 14.47 5.84
CA TRP A 215 11.80 15.44 5.55
C TRP A 215 10.71 15.46 6.63
N THR A 216 10.30 16.67 7.00
CA THR A 216 9.09 16.93 7.77
C THR A 216 7.86 16.98 6.87
N ALA A 217 6.66 17.01 7.46
CA ALA A 217 5.41 17.23 6.71
C ALA A 217 5.46 18.51 5.87
N LEU A 218 6.08 19.56 6.39
CA LEU A 218 6.26 20.84 5.70
C LEU A 218 7.16 20.69 4.46
N LEU A 219 8.28 19.97 4.57
CA LEU A 219 9.17 19.69 3.45
C LEU A 219 8.49 18.81 2.40
N GLU A 220 7.74 17.76 2.81
CA GLU A 220 7.00 16.90 1.89
C GLU A 220 6.00 17.70 1.04
N ALA A 221 5.20 18.56 1.68
CA ALA A 221 4.23 19.41 0.96
C ALA A 221 4.88 20.34 -0.08
N ILE A 222 6.10 20.81 0.18
CA ILE A 222 6.82 21.72 -0.73
C ILE A 222 7.60 20.95 -1.79
N ILE A 223 8.28 19.85 -1.42
CA ILE A 223 9.17 19.11 -2.31
C ILE A 223 8.39 18.25 -3.29
N LEU A 224 7.35 17.56 -2.83
CA LEU A 224 6.53 16.68 -3.65
C LEU A 224 5.30 17.36 -4.22
N GLY A 225 4.83 18.45 -3.59
CA GLY A 225 3.77 19.30 -4.11
C GLY A 225 4.16 20.02 -5.40
N GLU A 226 3.16 20.32 -6.21
CA GLU A 226 3.33 21.03 -7.49
C GLU A 226 3.18 22.56 -7.34
N GLY A 227 3.16 23.09 -6.10
CA GLY A 227 2.88 24.51 -5.82
C GLY A 227 1.43 24.89 -6.10
N ASP A 228 0.54 23.93 -6.18
CA ASP A 228 -0.88 24.13 -6.38
C ASP A 228 -1.58 24.68 -5.10
N ALA A 229 -2.84 25.08 -5.25
CA ALA A 229 -3.60 25.67 -4.14
C ALA A 229 -3.79 24.71 -2.95
N ARG A 230 -3.84 23.37 -3.19
CA ARG A 230 -4.01 22.39 -2.11
C ARG A 230 -2.75 22.29 -1.26
N HIS A 231 -1.58 22.12 -1.90
CA HIS A 231 -0.31 22.07 -1.17
C HIS A 231 0.02 23.41 -0.52
N THR A 232 -0.33 24.55 -1.16
CA THR A 232 -0.18 25.87 -0.54
C THR A 232 -1.02 25.98 0.74
N GLU A 233 -2.25 25.47 0.72
CA GLU A 233 -3.10 25.45 1.91
C GLU A 233 -2.57 24.49 2.99
N VAL A 234 -2.04 23.32 2.60
CA VAL A 234 -1.35 22.40 3.53
C VAL A 234 -0.17 23.10 4.20
N VAL A 235 0.67 23.82 3.46
CA VAL A 235 1.79 24.59 4.02
C VAL A 235 1.28 25.63 5.03
N ARG A 236 0.19 26.33 4.73
CA ARG A 236 -0.45 27.29 5.65
C ARG A 236 -0.89 26.62 6.95
N LEU A 237 -1.66 25.53 6.82
CA LEU A 237 -2.17 24.78 7.96
C LEU A 237 -1.04 24.23 8.85
N LEU A 238 0.02 23.68 8.25
CA LEU A 238 1.17 23.17 8.99
C LEU A 238 1.86 24.27 9.79
N VAL A 239 2.08 25.41 9.17
CA VAL A 239 2.69 26.59 9.83
C VAL A 239 1.80 27.12 10.96
N GLU A 240 0.51 27.27 10.72
CA GLU A 240 -0.46 27.67 11.77
C GLU A 240 -0.59 26.61 12.87
N GLY A 241 -0.39 25.33 12.53
CA GLY A 241 -0.35 24.19 13.44
C GLY A 241 0.95 24.05 14.24
N GLY A 242 1.94 24.95 14.04
CA GLY A 242 3.16 25.01 14.83
C GLY A 242 4.36 24.28 14.20
N ALA A 243 4.32 23.91 12.91
CA ALA A 243 5.49 23.37 12.24
C ALA A 243 6.65 24.36 12.22
N ASP A 244 7.86 23.89 12.56
CA ASP A 244 9.08 24.71 12.53
C ASP A 244 9.63 24.86 11.10
N PRO A 245 9.49 26.05 10.47
CA PRO A 245 9.95 26.29 9.11
C PRO A 245 11.48 26.38 8.98
N SER A 246 12.21 26.28 10.09
CA SER A 246 13.68 26.33 10.11
C SER A 246 14.32 24.95 9.99
N ILE A 247 13.57 23.84 10.14
CA ILE A 247 14.08 22.48 10.02
C ILE A 247 14.45 22.20 8.57
N PRO A 248 15.76 22.01 8.26
CA PRO A 248 16.20 21.73 6.88
C PRO A 248 16.05 20.24 6.55
N ASP A 249 16.16 19.93 5.26
CA ASP A 249 16.35 18.55 4.79
C ASP A 249 17.77 18.02 5.07
N GLY A 250 18.03 16.77 4.68
CA GLY A 250 19.33 16.12 4.85
C GLY A 250 20.50 16.80 4.10
N GLU A 251 20.22 17.73 3.19
CA GLU A 251 21.22 18.53 2.45
C GLU A 251 21.39 19.95 3.06
N GLY A 252 20.66 20.25 4.10
CA GLY A 252 20.70 21.55 4.78
C GLY A 252 19.85 22.63 4.12
N VAL A 253 18.92 22.26 3.22
CA VAL A 253 18.04 23.18 2.50
C VAL A 253 16.74 23.35 3.28
N THR A 254 16.40 24.60 3.62
CA THR A 254 15.20 24.90 4.41
C THR A 254 13.92 24.86 3.55
N PRO A 255 12.73 24.70 4.16
CA PRO A 255 11.44 24.84 3.49
C PRO A 255 11.32 26.10 2.64
N LEU A 256 11.73 27.25 3.18
CA LEU A 256 11.72 28.52 2.44
C LEU A 256 12.63 28.48 1.21
N GLN A 257 13.83 27.96 1.33
CA GLN A 257 14.76 27.84 0.20
C GLN A 257 14.19 26.92 -0.89
N HIS A 258 13.54 25.80 -0.53
CA HIS A 258 12.87 24.91 -1.47
C HIS A 258 11.73 25.63 -2.20
N ALA A 259 10.88 26.38 -1.50
CA ALA A 259 9.78 27.13 -2.10
C ALA A 259 10.31 28.20 -3.07
N GLU A 260 11.36 28.95 -2.71
CA GLU A 260 11.98 29.95 -3.58
C GLU A 260 12.63 29.35 -4.83
N GLN A 261 13.38 28.26 -4.69
CA GLN A 261 14.03 27.56 -5.81
C GLN A 261 13.02 27.01 -6.83
N ARG A 262 11.83 26.64 -6.37
CA ARG A 262 10.73 26.12 -7.20
C ARG A 262 9.82 27.21 -7.77
N GLY A 263 9.97 28.46 -7.31
CA GLY A 263 9.11 29.58 -7.67
C GLY A 263 7.72 29.54 -7.06
N TYR A 264 7.56 28.87 -5.91
CA TYR A 264 6.30 28.77 -5.17
C TYR A 264 6.13 30.00 -4.28
N PHE A 265 5.84 31.14 -4.91
CA PHE A 265 5.87 32.46 -4.25
C PHE A 265 4.91 32.56 -3.06
N GLU A 266 3.70 32.01 -3.17
CA GLU A 266 2.72 32.05 -2.09
C GLU A 266 3.17 31.25 -0.87
N MET A 267 3.71 30.03 -1.09
CA MET A 267 4.31 29.24 -0.01
C MET A 267 5.50 29.98 0.65
N ALA A 268 6.35 30.62 -0.17
CA ALA A 268 7.48 31.41 0.36
C ALA A 268 7.03 32.62 1.20
N GLU A 269 5.91 33.25 0.84
CA GLU A 269 5.31 34.34 1.64
C GLU A 269 4.79 33.84 2.99
N ILE A 270 4.09 32.70 2.98
CA ILE A 270 3.62 32.06 4.22
C ILE A 270 4.80 31.78 5.16
N LEU A 271 5.86 31.15 4.64
CA LEU A 271 7.04 30.77 5.40
C LEU A 271 7.81 31.97 5.96
N ARG A 272 7.86 33.11 5.23
CA ARG A 272 8.51 34.36 5.72
C ARG A 272 7.70 35.02 6.84
N SER A 273 6.38 34.90 6.81
CA SER A 273 5.51 35.55 7.80
C SER A 273 5.66 34.98 9.20
N THR A 274 6.21 33.77 9.35
CA THR A 274 6.42 33.09 10.64
C THR A 274 7.72 33.46 11.35
N GLY A 275 8.66 34.09 10.66
CA GLY A 275 9.96 34.52 11.20
C GLY A 275 10.00 35.95 11.72
N SER A 276 8.85 36.63 11.93
CA SER A 276 8.77 38.03 12.33
C SER A 276 8.34 38.23 13.76
#